data_d8a9d4092eef26abaff37dd2a4d92b38
#
_entry.id   d8a9d4092eef26abaff37dd2a4d92b38
#
_cell.length_a   1.000
_cell.length_b   1.000
_cell.length_c   1.000
_cell.angle_alpha   90.00
_cell.angle_beta   90.00
_cell.angle_gamma   90.00
#
_symmetry.space_group_name_H-M   'P 1'
#
loop_
_entity.id
_entity.type
_entity.pdbx_description
1 polymer ?
#
loop_
_entity_poly.entity_id
_entity_poly.type
_entity_poly.pdbx_seq_one_letter_code
_entity_poly.pdbx_strand_id
1 'polypeptide(L)'
;MIGTRSREIRAAMSRQELAVLAAADDSSRHRQVSRLLKPGRNVATLAGAQILCFLVLTQLEPRFFIIHLYQLIPHVAILILLGCGQARWAYMLGPLVSVVWLCLAFMAGLLSSAVERLRTFGNFGSAENLVALLALATAMIAVLITVLCRIHWVKECSECAPSWRAFLISLGIVVAYYGILLRWFWDMIPNE
;
A
#
# COMPACT_ATOMS: atom_id res chain seq x y z
N MET A 1 -1.90 38.31 55.80
CA MET A 1 -1.69 38.53 54.35
C MET A 1 -0.61 37.66 53.69
N ILE A 2 -0.06 36.63 54.31
CA ILE A 2 1.04 35.81 53.81
C ILE A 2 0.53 34.57 53.05
N GLY A 3 -0.72 34.13 53.26
CA GLY A 3 -1.25 32.89 52.71
C GLY A 3 -1.68 32.89 51.22
N THR A 4 -2.00 34.06 50.67
CA THR A 4 -2.48 34.20 49.28
C THR A 4 -1.34 34.10 48.26
N ARG A 5 -0.20 34.70 48.55
CA ARG A 5 0.98 34.70 47.68
C ARG A 5 1.58 33.30 47.45
N SER A 6 1.54 32.43 48.48
CA SER A 6 2.02 31.04 48.38
C SER A 6 1.14 30.17 47.47
N ARG A 7 -0.17 30.43 47.42
CA ARG A 7 -1.08 29.70 46.54
C ARG A 7 -0.92 30.07 45.05
N GLU A 8 -0.70 31.36 44.80
CA GLU A 8 -0.47 31.84 43.41
C GLU A 8 0.85 31.32 42.83
N ILE A 9 1.91 31.25 43.62
CA ILE A 9 3.21 30.70 43.19
C ILE A 9 3.08 29.21 42.88
N ARG A 10 2.39 28.42 43.69
CA ARG A 10 2.14 27.01 43.41
C ARG A 10 1.26 26.79 42.17
N ALA A 11 0.25 27.62 41.96
CA ALA A 11 -0.60 27.56 40.78
C ALA A 11 0.15 27.93 39.49
N ALA A 12 1.08 28.89 39.58
CA ALA A 12 1.93 29.28 38.46
C ALA A 12 2.96 28.19 38.12
N MET A 13 3.61 27.56 39.11
CA MET A 13 4.50 26.42 38.93
C MET A 13 3.76 25.23 38.29
N SER A 14 2.57 24.89 38.76
CA SER A 14 1.77 23.80 38.20
C SER A 14 1.37 24.04 36.73
N ARG A 15 1.07 25.29 36.36
CA ARG A 15 0.79 25.64 34.94
C ARG A 15 2.04 25.51 34.04
N GLN A 16 3.20 25.88 34.57
CA GLN A 16 4.45 25.78 33.82
C GLN A 16 4.88 24.34 33.63
N GLU A 17 4.71 23.47 34.64
CA GLU A 17 4.95 22.02 34.53
C GLU A 17 4.01 21.37 33.52
N LEU A 18 2.71 21.71 33.52
CA LEU A 18 1.75 21.24 32.54
C LEU A 18 2.08 21.68 31.12
N ALA A 19 2.55 22.91 30.92
CA ALA A 19 2.98 23.41 29.62
C ALA A 19 4.24 22.69 29.10
N VAL A 20 5.20 22.38 29.99
CA VAL A 20 6.40 21.62 29.65
C VAL A 20 6.05 20.17 29.27
N LEU A 21 5.14 19.53 30.03
CA LEU A 21 4.68 18.18 29.71
C LEU A 21 3.91 18.12 28.38
N ALA A 22 3.06 19.11 28.11
CA ALA A 22 2.34 19.21 26.85
C ALA A 22 3.28 19.42 25.65
N ALA A 23 4.30 20.28 25.80
CA ALA A 23 5.33 20.51 24.79
C ALA A 23 6.22 19.26 24.57
N ALA A 24 6.52 18.51 25.64
CA ALA A 24 7.27 17.26 25.55
C ALA A 24 6.45 16.16 24.85
N ASP A 25 5.15 16.07 25.09
CA ASP A 25 4.25 15.12 24.41
C ASP A 25 4.12 15.45 22.91
N ASP A 26 3.95 16.73 22.57
CA ASP A 26 3.88 17.18 21.17
C ASP A 26 5.20 16.92 20.42
N SER A 27 6.34 17.18 21.04
CA SER A 27 7.66 16.90 20.46
C SER A 27 7.93 15.40 20.32
N SER A 28 7.39 14.57 21.18
CA SER A 28 7.48 13.11 21.12
C SER A 28 6.58 12.55 20.00
N ARG A 29 5.38 13.07 19.83
CA ARG A 29 4.47 12.75 18.72
C ARG A 29 5.06 13.15 17.38
N HIS A 30 5.62 14.34 17.26
CA HIS A 30 6.29 14.79 16.03
C HIS A 30 7.50 13.92 15.66
N ARG A 31 8.31 13.48 16.62
CA ARG A 31 9.41 12.54 16.40
C ARG A 31 8.91 11.15 16.04
N GLN A 32 7.83 10.69 16.62
CA GLN A 32 7.21 9.40 16.31
C GLN A 32 6.63 9.39 14.88
N VAL A 33 5.92 10.45 14.49
CA VAL A 33 5.39 10.62 13.13
C VAL A 33 6.52 10.69 12.10
N SER A 34 7.61 11.42 12.38
CA SER A 34 8.75 11.52 11.47
C SER A 34 9.54 10.21 11.34
N ARG A 35 9.56 9.35 12.37
CA ARG A 35 10.17 8.01 12.30
C ARG A 35 9.30 7.03 11.52
N LEU A 36 7.96 7.12 11.63
CA LEU A 36 7.00 6.29 10.90
C LEU A 36 6.96 6.62 9.40
N LEU A 37 7.21 7.87 9.03
CA LEU A 37 7.20 8.31 7.62
C LEU A 37 8.39 7.78 6.81
N LYS A 38 9.56 7.53 7.42
CA LYS A 38 10.76 7.07 6.68
C LYS A 38 10.62 5.66 6.09
N PRO A 39 10.23 4.62 6.85
CA PRO A 39 10.06 3.26 6.29
C PRO A 39 8.84 3.14 5.39
N GLY A 40 7.72 3.75 5.75
CA GLY A 40 6.50 3.76 4.93
C GLY A 40 6.68 4.46 3.58
N ARG A 41 7.66 5.37 3.43
CA ARG A 41 7.90 6.12 2.19
C ARG A 41 8.24 5.23 1.00
N ASN A 42 9.05 4.19 1.20
CA ASN A 42 9.43 3.29 0.10
C ASN A 42 8.22 2.48 -0.38
N VAL A 43 7.40 1.96 0.55
CA VAL A 43 6.16 1.26 0.20
C VAL A 43 5.17 2.20 -0.47
N ALA A 44 5.03 3.44 0.02
CA ALA A 44 4.19 4.46 -0.59
C ALA A 44 4.65 4.82 -2.01
N THR A 45 5.96 4.97 -2.23
CA THR A 45 6.52 5.23 -3.57
C THR A 45 6.20 4.09 -4.54
N LEU A 46 6.36 2.82 -4.11
CA LEU A 46 6.05 1.67 -4.95
C LEU A 46 4.54 1.55 -5.22
N ALA A 47 3.70 1.78 -4.21
CA ALA A 47 2.24 1.79 -4.42
C ALA A 47 1.83 2.90 -5.38
N GLY A 48 2.44 4.09 -5.29
CA GLY A 48 2.25 5.19 -6.25
C GLY A 48 2.72 4.82 -7.67
N ALA A 49 3.87 4.16 -7.80
CA ALA A 49 4.36 3.67 -9.08
C ALA A 49 3.42 2.61 -9.69
N GLN A 50 2.88 1.72 -8.87
CA GLN A 50 1.90 0.72 -9.30
C GLN A 50 0.62 1.38 -9.82
N ILE A 51 0.11 2.39 -9.11
CA ILE A 51 -1.03 3.20 -9.55
C ILE A 51 -0.74 3.84 -10.91
N LEU A 52 0.42 4.46 -11.07
CA LEU A 52 0.83 5.08 -12.33
C LEU A 52 0.88 4.07 -13.48
N CYS A 53 1.45 2.88 -13.25
CA CYS A 53 1.47 1.81 -14.26
C CYS A 53 0.06 1.42 -14.69
N PHE A 54 -0.88 1.23 -13.75
CA PHE A 54 -2.27 0.91 -14.08
C PHE A 54 -2.97 2.06 -14.82
N LEU A 55 -2.72 3.32 -14.46
CA LEU A 55 -3.26 4.47 -15.17
C LEU A 55 -2.74 4.54 -16.62
N VAL A 56 -1.46 4.24 -16.85
CA VAL A 56 -0.91 4.17 -18.21
C VAL A 56 -1.53 3.01 -18.98
N LEU A 57 -1.69 1.83 -18.35
CA LEU A 57 -2.35 0.68 -18.96
C LEU A 57 -3.80 1.00 -19.35
N THR A 58 -4.54 1.78 -18.57
CA THR A 58 -5.91 2.19 -18.93
C THR A 58 -5.96 3.00 -20.23
N GLN A 59 -4.90 3.75 -20.55
CA GLN A 59 -4.81 4.52 -21.78
C GLN A 59 -4.40 3.66 -22.98
N LEU A 60 -3.51 2.69 -22.75
CA LEU A 60 -3.00 1.81 -23.81
C LEU A 60 -3.98 0.71 -24.18
N GLU A 61 -4.77 0.25 -23.21
CA GLU A 61 -5.75 -0.82 -23.38
C GLU A 61 -7.15 -0.36 -22.92
N PRO A 62 -7.82 0.53 -23.66
CA PRO A 62 -9.12 1.05 -23.26
C PRO A 62 -10.20 -0.03 -23.15
N ARG A 63 -10.02 -1.18 -23.81
CA ARG A 63 -10.89 -2.35 -23.68
C ARG A 63 -10.95 -2.88 -22.25
N PHE A 64 -9.85 -2.78 -21.50
CA PHE A 64 -9.70 -3.25 -20.12
C PHE A 64 -9.70 -2.12 -19.10
N PHE A 65 -10.13 -0.92 -19.51
CA PHE A 65 -10.12 0.29 -18.67
C PHE A 65 -10.68 0.05 -17.26
N ILE A 66 -11.86 -0.57 -17.18
CA ILE A 66 -12.55 -0.80 -15.89
C ILE A 66 -11.76 -1.78 -15.02
N ILE A 67 -11.15 -2.81 -15.62
CA ILE A 67 -10.33 -3.79 -14.90
C ILE A 67 -9.09 -3.15 -14.30
N HIS A 68 -8.37 -2.33 -15.08
CA HIS A 68 -7.19 -1.62 -14.59
C HIS A 68 -7.54 -0.60 -13.50
N LEU A 69 -8.67 0.12 -13.66
CA LEU A 69 -9.16 1.03 -12.64
C LEU A 69 -9.54 0.30 -11.35
N TYR A 70 -10.16 -0.87 -11.46
CA TYR A 70 -10.47 -1.72 -10.31
C TYR A 70 -9.19 -2.18 -9.62
N GLN A 71 -8.19 -2.66 -10.35
CA GLN A 71 -6.90 -3.10 -9.81
C GLN A 71 -6.11 -1.98 -9.10
N LEU A 72 -6.35 -0.73 -9.43
CA LEU A 72 -5.72 0.44 -8.81
C LEU A 72 -6.21 0.68 -7.37
N ILE A 73 -7.49 0.41 -7.07
CA ILE A 73 -8.14 0.74 -5.78
C ILE A 73 -7.38 0.18 -4.56
N PRO A 74 -6.92 -1.09 -4.53
CA PRO A 74 -6.18 -1.59 -3.38
C PRO A 74 -4.88 -0.85 -3.10
N HIS A 75 -4.19 -0.37 -4.13
CA HIS A 75 -2.95 0.40 -3.99
C HIS A 75 -3.21 1.81 -3.46
N VAL A 76 -4.34 2.43 -3.86
CA VAL A 76 -4.82 3.67 -3.25
C VAL A 76 -5.16 3.47 -1.77
N ALA A 77 -5.81 2.35 -1.42
CA ALA A 77 -6.08 2.02 -0.02
C ALA A 77 -4.78 1.87 0.81
N ILE A 78 -3.73 1.25 0.26
CA ILE A 78 -2.41 1.17 0.91
C ILE A 78 -1.84 2.57 1.15
N LEU A 79 -1.91 3.49 0.16
CA LEU A 79 -1.44 4.86 0.32
C LEU A 79 -2.21 5.61 1.40
N ILE A 80 -3.54 5.48 1.42
CA ILE A 80 -4.39 6.12 2.44
C ILE A 80 -4.04 5.59 3.83
N LEU A 81 -3.90 4.27 4.00
CA LEU A 81 -3.53 3.66 5.28
C LEU A 81 -2.16 4.14 5.77
N LEU A 82 -1.17 4.26 4.89
CA LEU A 82 0.14 4.82 5.23
C LEU A 82 0.05 6.31 5.60
N GLY A 83 -0.72 7.09 4.85
CA GLY A 83 -0.94 8.51 5.12
C GLY A 83 -1.69 8.78 6.43
N CYS A 84 -2.62 7.91 6.80
CA CYS A 84 -3.34 7.97 8.07
C CYS A 84 -2.55 7.40 9.27
N GLY A 85 -1.29 6.99 9.08
CA GLY A 85 -0.47 6.39 10.14
C GLY A 85 -0.85 4.96 10.51
N GLN A 86 -1.70 4.31 9.72
CA GLN A 86 -2.13 2.93 9.91
C GLN A 86 -1.18 1.94 9.19
N ALA A 87 0.13 2.15 9.36
CA ALA A 87 1.18 1.40 8.69
C ALA A 87 1.06 -0.12 8.86
N ARG A 88 0.60 -0.57 10.05
CA ARG A 88 0.35 -1.98 10.34
C ARG A 88 -0.62 -2.62 9.34
N TRP A 89 -1.75 -1.98 9.07
CA TRP A 89 -2.74 -2.48 8.12
C TRP A 89 -2.22 -2.43 6.68
N ALA A 90 -1.48 -1.37 6.33
CA ALA A 90 -0.86 -1.25 5.02
C ALA A 90 0.17 -2.37 4.77
N TYR A 91 1.01 -2.70 5.76
CA TYR A 91 1.99 -3.79 5.66
C TYR A 91 1.37 -5.19 5.66
N MET A 92 0.15 -5.36 6.16
CA MET A 92 -0.60 -6.61 6.01
C MET A 92 -1.30 -6.69 4.66
N LEU A 93 -1.95 -5.60 4.24
CA LEU A 93 -2.73 -5.56 3.00
C LEU A 93 -1.83 -5.62 1.75
N GLY A 94 -0.69 -4.92 1.78
CA GLY A 94 0.23 -4.84 0.64
C GLY A 94 0.69 -6.20 0.10
N PRO A 95 1.25 -7.10 0.91
CA PRO A 95 1.62 -8.44 0.46
C PRO A 95 0.44 -9.26 -0.05
N LEU A 96 -0.70 -9.22 0.65
CA LEU A 96 -1.89 -9.99 0.27
C LEU A 96 -2.41 -9.56 -1.10
N VAL A 97 -2.57 -8.25 -1.32
CA VAL A 97 -2.98 -7.69 -2.61
C VAL A 97 -2.01 -8.08 -3.71
N SER A 98 -0.71 -7.90 -3.46
CA SER A 98 0.34 -8.16 -4.46
C SER A 98 0.43 -9.64 -4.83
N VAL A 99 0.38 -10.54 -3.84
CA VAL A 99 0.46 -11.98 -4.08
C VAL A 99 -0.77 -12.49 -4.82
N VAL A 100 -1.97 -12.09 -4.39
CA VAL A 100 -3.21 -12.50 -5.08
C VAL A 100 -3.21 -11.98 -6.52
N TRP A 101 -2.82 -10.72 -6.74
CA TRP A 101 -2.71 -10.17 -8.08
C TRP A 101 -1.69 -10.94 -8.95
N LEU A 102 -0.49 -11.25 -8.42
CA LEU A 102 0.52 -12.04 -9.14
C LEU A 102 0.01 -13.44 -9.50
N CYS A 103 -0.68 -14.11 -8.57
CA CYS A 103 -1.29 -15.41 -8.85
C CYS A 103 -2.31 -15.32 -9.98
N LEU A 104 -3.18 -14.31 -9.95
CA LEU A 104 -4.18 -14.10 -11.01
C LEU A 104 -3.53 -13.75 -12.36
N ALA A 105 -2.53 -12.87 -12.37
CA ALA A 105 -1.79 -12.51 -13.57
C ALA A 105 -1.04 -13.71 -14.18
N PHE A 106 -0.50 -14.59 -13.33
CA PHE A 106 0.13 -15.83 -13.76
C PHE A 106 -0.90 -16.82 -14.34
N MET A 107 -2.00 -17.07 -13.61
CA MET A 107 -3.06 -17.99 -14.06
C MET A 107 -3.74 -17.52 -15.36
N ALA A 108 -3.89 -16.20 -15.54
CA ALA A 108 -4.41 -15.62 -16.78
C ALA A 108 -3.40 -15.64 -17.94
N GLY A 109 -2.18 -16.13 -17.75
CA GLY A 109 -1.15 -16.17 -18.78
C GLY A 109 -0.57 -14.79 -19.14
N LEU A 110 -0.90 -13.73 -18.41
CA LEU A 110 -0.46 -12.37 -18.73
C LEU A 110 1.07 -12.23 -18.65
N LEU A 111 1.69 -12.87 -17.66
CA LEU A 111 3.14 -12.79 -17.47
C LEU A 111 3.90 -13.62 -18.52
N SER A 112 3.40 -14.80 -18.86
CA SER A 112 4.01 -15.64 -19.89
C SER A 112 3.93 -14.99 -21.26
N SER A 113 2.77 -14.45 -21.64
CA SER A 113 2.59 -13.73 -22.90
C SER A 113 3.44 -12.45 -22.98
N ALA A 114 3.59 -11.72 -21.87
CA ALA A 114 4.45 -10.55 -21.81
C ALA A 114 5.94 -10.92 -22.01
N VAL A 115 6.42 -12.00 -21.38
CA VAL A 115 7.79 -12.50 -21.56
C VAL A 115 8.03 -12.96 -22.99
N GLU A 116 7.08 -13.68 -23.57
CA GLU A 116 7.21 -14.17 -24.96
C GLU A 116 7.26 -13.01 -25.97
N ARG A 117 6.39 -12.01 -25.81
CA ARG A 117 6.42 -10.78 -26.60
C ARG A 117 7.75 -10.05 -26.48
N LEU A 118 8.35 -9.99 -25.29
CA LEU A 118 9.66 -9.37 -25.10
C LEU A 118 10.81 -10.19 -25.74
N ARG A 119 10.69 -11.50 -25.86
CA ARG A 119 11.68 -12.34 -26.57
C ARG A 119 11.67 -12.12 -28.08
N THR A 120 10.53 -11.79 -28.65
CA THR A 120 10.36 -11.51 -30.08
C THR A 120 10.62 -10.05 -30.43
N PHE A 121 11.32 -9.32 -29.58
CA PHE A 121 11.57 -7.88 -29.64
C PHE A 121 12.27 -7.46 -30.94
N GLY A 122 11.50 -7.00 -31.91
CA GLY A 122 12.04 -6.38 -33.14
C GLY A 122 11.96 -4.84 -33.13
N ASN A 123 10.97 -4.24 -32.47
CA ASN A 123 10.77 -2.79 -32.46
C ASN A 123 10.19 -2.30 -31.13
N PHE A 124 10.92 -1.43 -30.42
CA PHE A 124 10.49 -0.82 -29.15
C PHE A 124 9.26 0.12 -29.26
N GLY A 125 8.81 0.44 -30.45
CA GLY A 125 7.79 1.48 -30.68
C GLY A 125 6.35 0.97 -30.79
N SER A 126 6.08 -0.33 -30.67
CA SER A 126 4.70 -0.81 -30.74
C SER A 126 3.99 -0.69 -29.39
N ALA A 127 2.72 -0.28 -29.39
CA ALA A 127 1.89 -0.20 -28.19
C ALA A 127 1.83 -1.52 -27.42
N GLU A 128 1.83 -2.65 -28.13
CA GLU A 128 1.82 -3.99 -27.55
C GLU A 128 3.07 -4.31 -26.72
N ASN A 129 4.25 -3.86 -27.18
CA ASN A 129 5.50 -4.06 -26.47
C ASN A 129 5.54 -3.18 -25.19
N LEU A 130 4.97 -2.00 -25.24
CA LEU A 130 4.85 -1.12 -24.07
C LEU A 130 3.91 -1.72 -23.01
N VAL A 131 2.80 -2.32 -23.42
CA VAL A 131 1.89 -3.06 -22.52
C VAL A 131 2.61 -4.23 -21.88
N ALA A 132 3.36 -5.04 -22.63
CA ALA A 132 4.14 -6.16 -22.11
C ALA A 132 5.20 -5.68 -21.08
N LEU A 133 5.91 -4.59 -21.39
CA LEU A 133 6.88 -3.99 -20.47
C LEU A 133 6.22 -3.50 -19.18
N LEU A 134 5.08 -2.82 -19.27
CA LEU A 134 4.31 -2.36 -18.12
C LEU A 134 3.77 -3.52 -17.30
N ALA A 135 3.30 -4.59 -17.91
CA ALA A 135 2.85 -5.80 -17.21
C ALA A 135 3.99 -6.43 -16.38
N LEU A 136 5.21 -6.51 -16.92
CA LEU A 136 6.37 -6.97 -16.14
C LEU A 136 6.80 -5.97 -15.08
N ALA A 137 6.76 -4.68 -15.37
CA ALA A 137 7.05 -3.64 -14.37
C ALA A 137 6.08 -3.71 -13.19
N THR A 138 4.78 -3.88 -13.44
CA THR A 138 3.77 -4.07 -12.38
C THR A 138 4.03 -5.32 -11.56
N ALA A 139 4.43 -6.43 -12.20
CA ALA A 139 4.80 -7.66 -11.49
C ALA A 139 6.03 -7.47 -10.60
N MET A 140 7.07 -6.82 -11.09
CA MET A 140 8.26 -6.49 -10.32
C MET A 140 7.94 -5.59 -9.12
N ILE A 141 7.13 -4.55 -9.32
CA ILE A 141 6.69 -3.65 -8.25
C ILE A 141 5.88 -4.43 -7.20
N ALA A 142 4.99 -5.32 -7.60
CA ALA A 142 4.21 -6.16 -6.69
C ALA A 142 5.11 -7.06 -5.82
N VAL A 143 6.15 -7.67 -6.41
CA VAL A 143 7.16 -8.44 -5.66
C VAL A 143 7.89 -7.54 -4.66
N LEU A 144 8.34 -6.35 -5.09
CA LEU A 144 9.04 -5.40 -4.22
C LEU A 144 8.15 -4.90 -3.07
N ILE A 145 6.87 -4.60 -3.31
CA ILE A 145 5.90 -4.26 -2.26
C ILE A 145 5.81 -5.40 -1.24
N THR A 146 5.68 -6.65 -1.70
CA THR A 146 5.59 -7.82 -0.83
C THR A 146 6.83 -7.94 0.07
N VAL A 147 8.02 -7.85 -0.52
CA VAL A 147 9.29 -7.96 0.21
C VAL A 147 9.47 -6.82 1.21
N LEU A 148 9.26 -5.56 0.77
CA LEU A 148 9.42 -4.41 1.66
C LEU A 148 8.41 -4.39 2.79
N CYS A 149 7.14 -4.68 2.51
CA CYS A 149 6.12 -4.80 3.56
C CYS A 149 6.50 -5.88 4.58
N ARG A 150 7.04 -7.01 4.14
CA ARG A 150 7.51 -8.08 5.04
C ARG A 150 8.67 -7.62 5.91
N ILE A 151 9.66 -6.94 5.31
CA ILE A 151 10.83 -6.41 6.04
C ILE A 151 10.38 -5.39 7.09
N HIS A 152 9.50 -4.45 6.70
CA HIS A 152 8.98 -3.42 7.62
C HIS A 152 8.10 -4.02 8.72
N TRP A 153 7.27 -5.01 8.37
CA TRP A 153 6.50 -5.75 9.36
C TRP A 153 7.37 -6.35 10.45
N VAL A 154 8.43 -7.07 10.06
CA VAL A 154 9.34 -7.72 11.02
C VAL A 154 10.07 -6.69 11.88
N LYS A 155 10.48 -5.53 11.30
CA LYS A 155 11.26 -4.51 12.02
C LYS A 155 10.42 -3.65 12.96
N GLU A 156 9.19 -3.33 12.59
CA GLU A 156 8.38 -2.32 13.27
C GLU A 156 7.25 -2.91 14.11
N CYS A 157 6.78 -4.09 13.74
CA CYS A 157 5.66 -4.75 14.39
C CYS A 157 6.07 -6.02 15.16
N SER A 158 7.38 -6.26 15.39
CA SER A 158 7.88 -7.44 16.12
C SER A 158 7.35 -7.50 17.56
N GLU A 159 7.11 -6.35 18.19
CA GLU A 159 6.54 -6.26 19.54
C GLU A 159 5.01 -6.34 19.57
N CYS A 160 4.36 -6.18 18.44
CA CYS A 160 2.91 -6.32 18.33
C CYS A 160 2.58 -7.77 17.98
N ALA A 161 2.02 -8.53 18.92
CA ALA A 161 1.52 -9.88 18.64
C ALA A 161 0.73 -9.89 17.32
N PRO A 162 1.07 -10.76 16.36
CA PRO A 162 0.35 -10.84 15.10
C PRO A 162 -1.10 -11.16 15.41
N SER A 163 -1.99 -10.19 15.26
CA SER A 163 -3.41 -10.44 15.43
C SER A 163 -3.86 -11.31 14.26
N TRP A 164 -3.89 -12.63 14.49
CA TRP A 164 -4.39 -13.59 13.51
C TRP A 164 -5.78 -13.19 12.96
N ARG A 165 -6.59 -12.57 13.82
CA ARG A 165 -7.89 -12.01 13.42
C ARG A 165 -7.75 -10.90 12.36
N ALA A 166 -6.82 -9.96 12.55
CA ALA A 166 -6.58 -8.89 11.59
C ALA A 166 -6.07 -9.43 10.24
N PHE A 167 -5.19 -10.45 10.27
CA PHE A 167 -4.74 -11.13 9.07
C PHE A 167 -5.89 -11.80 8.33
N LEU A 168 -6.73 -12.57 9.02
CA LEU A 168 -7.88 -13.24 8.41
C LEU A 168 -8.90 -12.25 7.84
N ILE A 169 -9.15 -11.13 8.52
CA ILE A 169 -10.02 -10.06 8.01
C ILE A 169 -9.42 -9.46 6.73
N SER A 170 -8.14 -9.12 6.72
CA SER A 170 -7.46 -8.59 5.54
C SER A 170 -7.47 -9.58 4.38
N LEU A 171 -7.21 -10.85 4.67
CA LEU A 171 -7.27 -11.92 3.67
C LEU A 171 -8.70 -12.06 3.09
N GLY A 172 -9.72 -12.08 3.96
CA GLY A 172 -11.12 -12.15 3.54
C GLY A 172 -11.52 -10.99 2.63
N ILE A 173 -11.11 -9.76 2.98
CA ILE A 173 -11.35 -8.57 2.15
C ILE A 173 -10.67 -8.70 0.78
N VAL A 174 -9.41 -9.11 0.73
CA VAL A 174 -8.65 -9.24 -0.52
C VAL A 174 -9.23 -10.34 -1.39
N VAL A 175 -9.55 -11.51 -0.82
CA VAL A 175 -10.15 -12.63 -1.56
C VAL A 175 -11.53 -12.25 -2.10
N ALA A 176 -12.38 -11.60 -1.30
CA ALA A 176 -13.69 -11.12 -1.77
C ALA A 176 -13.53 -10.09 -2.90
N TYR A 177 -12.60 -9.14 -2.74
CA TYR A 177 -12.34 -8.12 -3.73
C TYR A 177 -11.92 -8.71 -5.09
N TYR A 178 -10.90 -9.57 -5.09
CA TYR A 178 -10.44 -10.21 -6.32
C TYR A 178 -11.39 -11.30 -6.84
N GLY A 179 -12.19 -11.92 -5.95
CA GLY A 179 -13.26 -12.83 -6.34
C GLY A 179 -14.34 -12.14 -7.17
N ILE A 180 -14.73 -10.91 -6.81
CA ILE A 180 -15.65 -10.09 -7.61
C ILE A 180 -15.04 -9.76 -8.97
N LEU A 181 -13.74 -9.39 -9.02
CA LEU A 181 -13.02 -9.12 -10.26
C LEU A 181 -13.00 -10.35 -11.18
N LEU A 182 -12.69 -11.54 -10.62
CA LEU A 182 -12.66 -12.80 -11.35
C LEU A 182 -14.03 -13.15 -11.92
N ARG A 183 -15.08 -12.99 -11.13
CA ARG A 183 -16.45 -13.24 -11.56
C ARG A 183 -16.82 -12.34 -12.74
N TRP A 184 -16.48 -11.05 -12.64
CA TRP A 184 -16.78 -10.09 -13.67
C TRP A 184 -15.97 -10.31 -14.95
N PHE A 185 -14.68 -10.65 -14.82
CA PHE A 185 -13.82 -10.99 -15.94
C PHE A 185 -14.30 -12.26 -16.65
N TRP A 186 -14.76 -13.25 -15.89
CA TRP A 186 -15.30 -14.50 -16.43
C TRP A 186 -16.53 -14.28 -17.29
N ASP A 187 -17.41 -13.39 -16.90
CA ASP A 187 -18.62 -13.03 -17.66
C ASP A 187 -18.31 -12.17 -18.92
N MET A 188 -17.11 -11.59 -19.01
CA MET A 188 -16.64 -10.81 -20.17
C MET A 188 -15.88 -11.63 -21.22
N ILE A 189 -15.46 -12.86 -20.89
CA ILE A 189 -14.85 -13.76 -21.86
C ILE A 189 -15.98 -14.33 -22.73
N PRO A 190 -16.03 -14.04 -24.06
CA PRO A 190 -17.00 -14.68 -24.91
C PRO A 190 -16.76 -16.19 -24.86
N ASN A 191 -17.80 -16.96 -24.56
CA ASN A 191 -17.77 -18.40 -24.77
C ASN A 191 -17.73 -18.63 -26.29
N GLU A 192 -16.52 -18.72 -26.84
CA GLU A 192 -16.28 -19.19 -28.20
C GLU A 192 -16.54 -20.69 -28.31
#